data_0531ebb4ea658c5c17cd39fabe15e015
#
_entry.id   0531ebb4ea658c5c17cd39fabe15e015
#
_cell.length_a   1.000
_cell.length_b   1.000
_cell.length_c   1.000
_cell.angle_alpha   90.00
_cell.angle_beta   90.00
_cell.angle_gamma   90.00
#
_symmetry.space_group_name_H-M   'P 1'
#
loop_
_entity.id
_entity.type
_entity.pdbx_description
1 polymer ?
#
loop_
_entity_poly.entity_id
_entity_poly.type
_entity_poly.pdbx_seq_one_letter_code
_entity_poly.pdbx_strand_id
1 'polypeptide(L)'
;MIRFFNFFVKVTGWLVQKIVFRTKIYYEDKKVQSRKIKGPAIIASNHTSVWDYCIFVFVFLFRTLRYQMAEVLFKKKVLGLFLKLMGGIYVNRDTHDFSFIDKSNDLLNKGWVVGCFPESRLPLPNEERPLEFKVSTIYLALQSGVEIIPLYTNGVYFKKARARVMIGKPFNAREYVDDSLSEKENVERITKLLRERITQLGKKLDEEK
;
A
#
# COMPACT_ATOMS: atom_id res chain seq x y z
N MET A 1 -6.85 -18.39 -10.87
CA MET A 1 -6.36 -17.51 -11.94
C MET A 1 -5.46 -16.38 -11.41
N ILE A 2 -5.93 -15.49 -10.51
CA ILE A 2 -5.13 -14.35 -9.98
C ILE A 2 -3.79 -14.79 -9.35
N ARG A 3 -3.78 -15.80 -8.47
CA ARG A 3 -2.54 -16.30 -7.84
C ARG A 3 -1.54 -16.81 -8.87
N PHE A 4 -2.00 -17.55 -9.85
CA PHE A 4 -1.16 -18.08 -10.93
C PHE A 4 -0.56 -16.96 -11.76
N PHE A 5 -1.36 -15.98 -12.17
CA PHE A 5 -0.88 -14.84 -12.96
C PHE A 5 0.13 -14.00 -12.17
N ASN A 6 -0.12 -13.73 -10.89
CA ASN A 6 0.86 -13.06 -10.02
C ASN A 6 2.18 -13.83 -9.91
N PHE A 7 2.11 -15.16 -9.78
CA PHE A 7 3.31 -16.00 -9.76
C PHE A 7 4.08 -15.87 -11.07
N PHE A 8 3.40 -16.00 -12.21
CA PHE A 8 4.01 -15.85 -13.54
C PHE A 8 4.71 -14.48 -13.68
N VAL A 9 4.02 -13.37 -13.33
CA VAL A 9 4.59 -12.01 -13.37
C VAL A 9 5.81 -11.89 -12.45
N LYS A 10 5.77 -12.50 -11.26
CA LYS A 10 6.92 -12.45 -10.34
C LYS A 10 8.12 -13.23 -10.85
N VAL A 11 7.91 -14.37 -11.47
CA VAL A 11 9.00 -15.18 -12.04
C VAL A 11 9.62 -14.47 -13.24
N THR A 12 8.80 -14.04 -14.21
CA THR A 12 9.29 -13.39 -15.44
C THR A 12 9.86 -12.00 -15.18
N GLY A 13 9.25 -11.23 -14.30
CA GLY A 13 9.67 -9.86 -13.97
C GLY A 13 10.81 -9.78 -12.95
N TRP A 14 11.20 -10.90 -12.31
CA TRP A 14 12.21 -10.88 -11.24
C TRP A 14 13.56 -10.31 -11.69
N LEU A 15 14.04 -10.72 -12.85
CA LEU A 15 15.32 -10.25 -13.38
C LEU A 15 15.23 -8.76 -13.75
N VAL A 16 14.15 -8.35 -14.41
CA VAL A 16 13.90 -6.95 -14.74
C VAL A 16 13.90 -6.07 -13.48
N GLN A 17 13.17 -6.50 -12.44
CA GLN A 17 13.15 -5.80 -11.15
C GLN A 17 14.55 -5.66 -10.54
N LYS A 18 15.37 -6.70 -10.58
CA LYS A 18 16.73 -6.71 -10.04
C LYS A 18 17.66 -5.74 -10.79
N ILE A 19 17.53 -5.65 -12.10
CA ILE A 19 18.39 -4.79 -12.94
C ILE A 19 17.89 -3.34 -12.92
N VAL A 20 16.58 -3.14 -13.14
CA VAL A 20 15.99 -1.82 -13.38
C VAL A 20 15.77 -1.04 -12.09
N PHE A 21 15.14 -1.66 -11.09
CA PHE A 21 14.80 -0.96 -9.85
C PHE A 21 15.85 -1.14 -8.75
N ARG A 22 16.58 -2.25 -8.76
CA ARG A 22 17.65 -2.56 -7.80
C ARG A 22 17.19 -2.36 -6.34
N THR A 23 15.94 -2.71 -6.04
CA THR A 23 15.27 -2.39 -4.80
C THR A 23 16.03 -2.93 -3.58
N LYS A 24 16.31 -2.06 -2.62
CA LYS A 24 16.82 -2.41 -1.30
C LYS A 24 15.69 -2.29 -0.26
N ILE A 25 15.54 -3.31 0.56
CA ILE A 25 14.47 -3.41 1.54
C ILE A 25 15.07 -3.24 2.94
N TYR A 26 14.52 -2.30 3.67
CA TYR A 26 14.83 -2.01 5.05
C TYR A 26 13.66 -2.34 5.95
N TYR A 27 13.90 -2.48 7.22
CA TYR A 27 12.90 -2.85 8.20
C TYR A 27 13.06 -1.96 9.42
N GLU A 28 11.95 -1.45 9.93
CA GLU A 28 11.97 -0.78 11.22
C GLU A 28 12.33 -1.77 12.34
N ASP A 29 11.73 -2.96 12.29
CA ASP A 29 12.07 -4.11 13.13
C ASP A 29 11.73 -5.41 12.37
N LYS A 30 12.75 -6.07 11.85
CA LYS A 30 12.57 -7.28 11.04
C LYS A 30 12.04 -8.48 11.83
N LYS A 31 12.21 -8.48 13.15
CA LYS A 31 11.68 -9.56 14.02
C LYS A 31 10.18 -9.42 14.18
N VAL A 32 9.68 -8.19 14.26
CA VAL A 32 8.25 -7.87 14.40
C VAL A 32 7.55 -8.00 13.04
N GLN A 33 8.08 -7.33 12.00
CA GLN A 33 7.50 -7.38 10.66
C GLN A 33 8.57 -7.56 9.59
N SER A 34 8.44 -8.63 8.85
CA SER A 34 9.27 -8.91 7.68
C SER A 34 8.44 -8.82 6.39
N ARG A 35 9.09 -9.06 5.24
CA ARG A 35 8.38 -9.22 3.96
C ARG A 35 7.49 -10.47 3.87
N LYS A 36 7.49 -11.33 4.89
CA LYS A 36 6.60 -12.50 4.98
C LYS A 36 5.38 -12.09 5.81
N ILE A 37 4.28 -11.81 5.13
CA ILE A 37 3.00 -11.47 5.80
C ILE A 37 2.27 -12.76 6.12
N LYS A 38 1.87 -12.93 7.37
CA LYS A 38 1.01 -14.04 7.82
C LYS A 38 -0.43 -13.54 7.94
N GLY A 39 -1.40 -14.30 7.41
CA GLY A 39 -2.81 -13.92 7.47
C GLY A 39 -3.20 -12.71 6.59
N PRO A 40 -4.38 -12.12 6.81
CA PRO A 40 -4.80 -10.89 6.15
C PRO A 40 -3.98 -9.70 6.66
N ALA A 41 -3.79 -8.70 5.82
CA ALA A 41 -3.14 -7.44 6.19
C ALA A 41 -3.55 -6.32 5.25
N ILE A 42 -3.55 -5.10 5.73
CA ILE A 42 -3.65 -3.90 4.91
C ILE A 42 -2.24 -3.35 4.72
N ILE A 43 -1.82 -3.08 3.50
CA ILE A 43 -0.58 -2.37 3.21
C ILE A 43 -0.94 -0.93 2.88
N ALA A 44 -0.40 0.03 3.64
CA ALA A 44 -0.53 1.45 3.38
C ALA A 44 0.85 2.08 3.15
N SER A 45 0.99 2.88 2.10
CA SER A 45 2.26 3.48 1.71
C SER A 45 2.06 4.88 1.18
N ASN A 46 3.12 5.71 1.27
CA ASN A 46 3.21 6.92 0.46
C ASN A 46 3.17 6.58 -1.03
N HIS A 47 2.77 7.55 -1.87
CA HIS A 47 2.60 7.36 -3.31
C HIS A 47 3.48 8.33 -4.10
N THR A 48 4.49 7.81 -4.75
CA THR A 48 5.51 8.62 -5.46
C THR A 48 5.47 8.44 -6.96
N SER A 49 4.98 7.30 -7.44
CA SER A 49 4.99 6.93 -8.83
C SER A 49 3.97 5.82 -9.15
N VAL A 50 3.53 5.74 -10.38
CA VAL A 50 2.75 4.58 -10.89
C VAL A 50 3.50 3.25 -10.75
N TRP A 51 4.82 3.30 -10.57
CA TRP A 51 5.68 2.11 -10.40
C TRP A 51 5.71 1.57 -8.97
N ASP A 52 5.18 2.31 -7.99
CA ASP A 52 5.19 1.87 -6.58
C ASP A 52 4.55 0.50 -6.41
N TYR A 53 3.41 0.27 -7.07
CA TYR A 53 2.77 -1.05 -7.07
C TYR A 53 3.68 -2.16 -7.59
N CYS A 54 4.39 -1.91 -8.69
CA CYS A 54 5.32 -2.89 -9.27
C CYS A 54 6.42 -3.27 -8.27
N ILE A 55 6.97 -2.26 -7.56
CA ILE A 55 7.99 -2.50 -6.53
C ILE A 55 7.42 -3.38 -5.40
N PHE A 56 6.22 -3.04 -4.88
CA PHE A 56 5.64 -3.77 -3.76
C PHE A 56 5.27 -5.22 -4.10
N VAL A 57 4.88 -5.51 -5.35
CA VAL A 57 4.69 -6.89 -5.83
C VAL A 57 5.96 -7.72 -5.63
N PHE A 58 7.15 -7.13 -5.83
CA PHE A 58 8.44 -7.80 -5.65
C PHE A 58 8.98 -7.71 -4.22
N VAL A 59 8.60 -6.70 -3.44
CA VAL A 59 8.88 -6.64 -2.00
C VAL A 59 8.19 -7.81 -1.30
N PHE A 60 6.93 -8.07 -1.60
CA PHE A 60 6.14 -9.16 -0.98
C PHE A 60 5.98 -10.37 -1.92
N LEU A 61 7.09 -11.02 -2.26
CA LEU A 61 7.11 -12.13 -3.22
C LEU A 61 6.17 -13.28 -2.86
N PHE A 62 6.01 -13.57 -1.57
CA PHE A 62 5.25 -14.73 -1.09
C PHE A 62 3.74 -14.45 -0.94
N ARG A 63 3.29 -13.23 -1.20
CA ARG A 63 1.88 -12.83 -1.08
C ARG A 63 1.39 -12.18 -2.36
N THR A 64 0.17 -12.52 -2.75
CA THR A 64 -0.55 -11.80 -3.80
C THR A 64 -1.18 -10.55 -3.20
N LEU A 65 -0.80 -9.39 -3.71
CA LEU A 65 -1.31 -8.10 -3.25
C LEU A 65 -2.52 -7.69 -4.08
N ARG A 66 -3.60 -7.33 -3.42
CA ARG A 66 -4.84 -6.85 -4.01
C ARG A 66 -4.91 -5.33 -3.81
N TYR A 67 -4.38 -4.57 -4.77
CA TYR A 67 -4.23 -3.11 -4.64
C TYR A 67 -5.47 -2.35 -5.11
N GLN A 68 -5.87 -1.35 -4.33
CA GLN A 68 -6.86 -0.35 -4.72
C GLN A 68 -6.27 0.55 -5.79
N MET A 69 -6.95 0.67 -6.93
CA MET A 69 -6.46 1.39 -8.10
C MET A 69 -7.57 2.20 -8.75
N ALA A 70 -7.22 3.40 -9.21
CA ALA A 70 -8.16 4.32 -9.84
C ALA A 70 -8.80 3.72 -11.11
N GLU A 71 -10.08 4.02 -11.32
CA GLU A 71 -10.88 3.55 -12.46
C GLU A 71 -10.26 3.89 -13.82
N VAL A 72 -9.58 5.02 -13.93
CA VAL A 72 -8.93 5.48 -15.18
C VAL A 72 -7.89 4.48 -15.71
N LEU A 73 -7.23 3.74 -14.81
CA LEU A 73 -6.25 2.71 -15.19
C LEU A 73 -6.92 1.51 -15.86
N PHE A 74 -8.15 1.18 -15.46
CA PHE A 74 -8.90 0.06 -16.01
C PHE A 74 -9.57 0.37 -17.36
N LYS A 75 -9.73 1.66 -17.70
CA LYS A 75 -10.26 2.09 -19.01
C LYS A 75 -9.30 1.79 -20.17
N LYS A 76 -7.99 1.66 -19.90
CA LYS A 76 -6.98 1.27 -20.90
C LYS A 76 -7.02 -0.24 -21.14
N LYS A 77 -7.37 -0.67 -22.37
CA LYS A 77 -7.64 -2.09 -22.73
C LYS A 77 -6.58 -3.07 -22.20
N VAL A 78 -5.31 -2.89 -22.60
CA VAL A 78 -4.22 -3.80 -22.21
C VAL A 78 -3.87 -3.68 -20.73
N LEU A 79 -3.68 -2.47 -20.24
CA LEU A 79 -3.35 -2.22 -18.82
C LEU A 79 -4.49 -2.66 -17.91
N GLY A 80 -5.75 -2.34 -18.27
CA GLY A 80 -6.92 -2.73 -17.47
C GLY A 80 -7.08 -4.24 -17.37
N LEU A 81 -6.84 -4.97 -18.46
CA LEU A 81 -6.82 -6.44 -18.43
C LEU A 81 -5.70 -6.96 -17.53
N PHE A 82 -4.49 -6.44 -17.66
CA PHE A 82 -3.35 -6.79 -16.82
C PHE A 82 -3.67 -6.56 -15.31
N LEU A 83 -4.19 -5.39 -14.96
CA LEU A 83 -4.53 -5.06 -13.58
C LEU A 83 -5.65 -5.96 -13.02
N LYS A 84 -6.65 -6.33 -13.83
CA LYS A 84 -7.68 -7.30 -13.45
C LYS A 84 -7.08 -8.69 -13.17
N LEU A 85 -6.18 -9.16 -14.03
CA LEU A 85 -5.48 -10.43 -13.85
C LEU A 85 -4.54 -10.41 -12.63
N MET A 86 -3.91 -9.28 -12.34
CA MET A 86 -3.15 -9.05 -11.11
C MET A 86 -4.04 -8.97 -9.86
N GLY A 87 -5.36 -8.80 -10.03
CA GLY A 87 -6.33 -8.74 -8.95
C GLY A 87 -6.50 -7.34 -8.35
N GLY A 88 -6.27 -6.30 -9.13
CA GLY A 88 -6.54 -4.92 -8.74
C GLY A 88 -8.00 -4.70 -8.32
N ILE A 89 -8.20 -3.87 -7.31
CA ILE A 89 -9.50 -3.45 -6.81
C ILE A 89 -9.83 -2.12 -7.46
N TYR A 90 -10.91 -2.11 -8.22
CA TYR A 90 -11.39 -0.89 -8.89
C TYR A 90 -11.93 0.11 -7.86
N VAL A 91 -11.47 1.36 -7.94
CA VAL A 91 -11.91 2.47 -7.11
C VAL A 91 -12.42 3.59 -8.02
N ASN A 92 -13.71 3.86 -7.96
CA ASN A 92 -14.30 5.03 -8.63
C ASN A 92 -14.12 6.24 -7.72
N ARG A 93 -13.33 7.22 -8.15
CA ARG A 93 -13.05 8.43 -7.37
C ARG A 93 -13.98 9.60 -7.68
N ASP A 94 -14.72 9.49 -8.78
CA ASP A 94 -15.62 10.55 -9.27
C ASP A 94 -17.02 10.45 -8.68
N THR A 95 -17.32 9.36 -7.97
CA THR A 95 -18.61 9.10 -7.32
C THR A 95 -18.42 8.85 -5.83
N HIS A 96 -19.49 9.05 -5.04
CA HIS A 96 -19.55 8.64 -3.64
C HIS A 96 -19.74 7.11 -3.50
N ASP A 97 -19.11 6.33 -4.38
CA ASP A 97 -19.17 4.86 -4.36
C ASP A 97 -18.07 4.31 -3.43
N PHE A 98 -18.48 3.82 -2.27
CA PHE A 98 -17.61 3.19 -1.29
C PHE A 98 -17.56 1.66 -1.43
N SER A 99 -18.15 1.07 -2.47
CA SER A 99 -18.17 -0.38 -2.70
C SER A 99 -16.78 -1.03 -2.73
N PHE A 100 -15.74 -0.25 -3.02
CA PHE A 100 -14.35 -0.72 -2.94
C PHE A 100 -13.91 -1.04 -1.50
N ILE A 101 -14.50 -0.39 -0.48
CA ILE A 101 -14.24 -0.68 0.94
C ILE A 101 -14.83 -2.05 1.28
N ASP A 102 -16.11 -2.29 0.93
CA ASP A 102 -16.79 -3.57 1.18
C ASP A 102 -16.05 -4.71 0.47
N LYS A 103 -15.69 -4.50 -0.80
CA LYS A 103 -14.90 -5.46 -1.57
C LYS A 103 -13.53 -5.74 -0.96
N SER A 104 -12.88 -4.72 -0.41
CA SER A 104 -11.59 -4.86 0.29
C SER A 104 -11.76 -5.63 1.58
N ASN A 105 -12.83 -5.34 2.35
CA ASN A 105 -13.17 -6.06 3.57
C ASN A 105 -13.45 -7.54 3.30
N ASP A 106 -14.23 -7.87 2.29
CA ASP A 106 -14.47 -9.25 1.85
C ASP A 106 -13.18 -10.00 1.50
N LEU A 107 -12.23 -9.32 0.88
CA LEU A 107 -10.94 -9.90 0.56
C LEU A 107 -10.10 -10.15 1.82
N LEU A 108 -10.08 -9.21 2.76
CA LEU A 108 -9.39 -9.37 4.05
C LEU A 108 -9.98 -10.55 4.84
N ASN A 109 -11.31 -10.68 4.90
CA ASN A 109 -12.00 -11.80 5.53
C ASN A 109 -11.64 -13.16 4.88
N LYS A 110 -11.30 -13.17 3.60
CA LYS A 110 -10.79 -14.35 2.87
C LYS A 110 -9.28 -14.57 3.00
N GLY A 111 -8.61 -13.83 3.88
CA GLY A 111 -7.18 -13.96 4.17
C GLY A 111 -6.25 -13.31 3.13
N TRP A 112 -6.76 -12.43 2.24
CA TRP A 112 -5.94 -11.71 1.28
C TRP A 112 -5.22 -10.52 1.92
N VAL A 113 -4.22 -10.01 1.20
CA VAL A 113 -3.55 -8.75 1.53
C VAL A 113 -4.09 -7.67 0.60
N VAL A 114 -4.64 -6.63 1.18
CA VAL A 114 -5.13 -5.44 0.46
C VAL A 114 -4.11 -4.33 0.57
N GLY A 115 -3.77 -3.71 -0.54
CA GLY A 115 -2.87 -2.56 -0.58
C GLY A 115 -3.61 -1.30 -1.01
N CYS A 116 -3.21 -0.17 -0.44
CA CYS A 116 -3.73 1.13 -0.80
C CYS A 116 -2.64 2.22 -0.71
N PHE A 117 -2.89 3.30 -1.40
CA PHE A 117 -2.17 4.55 -1.26
C PHE A 117 -3.12 5.56 -0.64
N PRO A 118 -3.01 5.85 0.69
CA PRO A 118 -3.98 6.73 1.37
C PRO A 118 -4.01 8.16 0.81
N GLU A 119 -2.95 8.59 0.14
CA GLU A 119 -2.87 9.88 -0.58
C GLU A 119 -3.87 9.98 -1.75
N SER A 120 -4.38 8.83 -2.23
CA SER A 120 -5.35 8.68 -3.34
C SER A 120 -4.92 9.23 -4.71
N ARG A 121 -3.87 10.01 -4.80
CA ARG A 121 -3.27 10.53 -6.05
C ARG A 121 -1.77 10.66 -5.92
N LEU A 122 -1.11 10.86 -7.03
CA LEU A 122 0.32 11.24 -7.04
C LEU A 122 0.47 12.72 -6.67
N PRO A 123 1.51 13.08 -5.89
CA PRO A 123 1.81 14.47 -5.58
C PRO A 123 2.34 15.22 -6.81
N LEU A 124 1.99 16.49 -6.90
CA LEU A 124 2.58 17.40 -7.88
C LEU A 124 4.02 17.77 -7.48
N PRO A 125 4.85 18.29 -8.40
CA PRO A 125 6.27 18.55 -8.14
C PRO A 125 6.56 19.43 -6.91
N ASN A 126 5.67 20.38 -6.60
CA ASN A 126 5.87 21.38 -5.53
C ASN A 126 5.06 21.09 -4.27
N GLU A 127 4.42 19.92 -4.18
CA GLU A 127 3.63 19.54 -3.00
C GLU A 127 4.49 18.84 -1.95
N GLU A 128 4.22 19.15 -0.68
CA GLU A 128 4.83 18.45 0.45
C GLU A 128 4.42 16.96 0.46
N ARG A 129 5.35 16.10 0.84
CA ARG A 129 5.15 14.64 0.80
C ARG A 129 5.38 14.01 2.17
N PRO A 130 4.58 13.01 2.52
CA PRO A 130 3.38 12.49 1.81
C PRO A 130 2.22 13.49 1.88
N LEU A 131 1.33 13.43 0.88
CA LEU A 131 0.09 14.23 0.87
C LEU A 131 -0.79 13.89 2.08
N GLU A 132 -1.86 14.65 2.27
CA GLU A 132 -2.86 14.30 3.27
C GLU A 132 -3.55 12.98 2.93
N PHE A 133 -3.76 12.15 3.96
CA PHE A 133 -4.36 10.84 3.80
C PHE A 133 -5.89 10.92 3.83
N LYS A 134 -6.52 10.13 2.98
CA LYS A 134 -7.96 9.89 3.01
C LYS A 134 -8.30 8.88 4.10
N VAL A 135 -9.42 9.10 4.73
CA VAL A 135 -9.90 8.32 5.89
C VAL A 135 -10.27 6.87 5.56
N SER A 136 -10.48 6.54 4.28
CA SER A 136 -10.94 5.22 3.84
C SER A 136 -10.06 4.05 4.28
N THR A 137 -8.74 4.27 4.44
CA THR A 137 -7.82 3.23 4.92
C THR A 137 -8.09 2.89 6.38
N ILE A 138 -8.37 3.88 7.22
CA ILE A 138 -8.68 3.68 8.64
C ILE A 138 -10.08 3.08 8.81
N TYR A 139 -11.07 3.54 8.03
CA TYR A 139 -12.39 2.87 8.00
C TYR A 139 -12.26 1.38 7.70
N LEU A 140 -11.50 1.02 6.67
CA LEU A 140 -11.28 -0.38 6.32
C LEU A 140 -10.59 -1.16 7.45
N ALA A 141 -9.60 -0.55 8.13
CA ALA A 141 -8.88 -1.19 9.23
C ALA A 141 -9.78 -1.40 10.45
N LEU A 142 -10.59 -0.42 10.82
CA LEU A 142 -11.52 -0.51 11.94
C LEU A 142 -12.63 -1.52 11.66
N GLN A 143 -13.21 -1.51 10.46
CA GLN A 143 -14.27 -2.42 10.03
C GLN A 143 -13.78 -3.88 10.00
N SER A 144 -12.62 -4.13 9.35
CA SER A 144 -12.07 -5.48 9.23
C SER A 144 -11.38 -5.99 10.50
N GLY A 145 -10.92 -5.11 11.37
CA GLY A 145 -10.07 -5.45 12.52
C GLY A 145 -8.67 -5.93 12.14
N VAL A 146 -8.24 -5.67 10.90
CA VAL A 146 -6.96 -6.11 10.38
C VAL A 146 -5.92 -5.01 10.54
N GLU A 147 -4.71 -5.39 10.95
CA GLU A 147 -3.59 -4.47 11.12
C GLU A 147 -3.11 -3.90 9.78
N ILE A 148 -2.64 -2.66 9.83
CA ILE A 148 -1.98 -1.99 8.72
C ILE A 148 -0.48 -2.21 8.82
N ILE A 149 0.15 -2.65 7.73
CA ILE A 149 1.61 -2.67 7.59
C ILE A 149 2.00 -1.38 6.86
N PRO A 150 2.53 -0.37 7.57
CA PRO A 150 2.93 0.88 6.95
C PRO A 150 4.23 0.69 6.18
N LEU A 151 4.29 1.25 4.98
CA LEU A 151 5.48 1.27 4.14
C LEU A 151 5.87 2.70 3.79
N TYR A 152 7.14 2.87 3.51
CA TYR A 152 7.64 4.07 2.86
C TYR A 152 8.56 3.71 1.69
N THR A 153 8.41 4.41 0.56
CA THR A 153 9.33 4.31 -0.58
C THR A 153 9.94 5.67 -0.91
N ASN A 154 11.23 5.66 -1.26
CA ASN A 154 11.93 6.88 -1.66
C ASN A 154 11.57 7.36 -3.09
N GLY A 155 10.81 6.58 -3.85
CA GLY A 155 10.38 6.94 -5.21
C GLY A 155 11.50 7.06 -6.24
N VAL A 156 12.70 6.58 -5.94
CA VAL A 156 13.85 6.69 -6.86
C VAL A 156 13.84 5.47 -7.78
N TYR A 157 13.27 5.65 -8.97
CA TYR A 157 13.16 4.60 -9.98
C TYR A 157 13.91 5.00 -11.26
N PHE A 158 14.46 4.01 -11.97
CA PHE A 158 15.19 4.19 -13.24
C PHE A 158 16.40 5.15 -13.18
N LYS A 159 16.95 5.38 -12.01
CA LYS A 159 18.12 6.23 -11.79
C LYS A 159 19.32 5.41 -11.32
N LYS A 160 20.51 6.02 -11.29
CA LYS A 160 21.71 5.39 -10.71
C LYS A 160 21.51 5.01 -9.23
N ALA A 161 20.77 5.81 -8.48
CA ALA A 161 20.38 5.51 -7.11
C ALA A 161 19.34 4.37 -7.07
N ARG A 162 19.35 3.59 -5.99
CA ARG A 162 18.46 2.44 -5.80
C ARG A 162 17.08 2.87 -5.30
N ALA A 163 16.07 2.15 -5.75
CA ALA A 163 14.79 2.15 -5.07
C ALA A 163 14.96 1.59 -3.65
N ARG A 164 14.50 2.32 -2.64
CA ARG A 164 14.56 1.91 -1.23
C ARG A 164 13.15 1.85 -0.66
N VAL A 165 12.87 0.79 0.09
CA VAL A 165 11.57 0.60 0.75
C VAL A 165 11.82 0.27 2.21
N MET A 166 11.17 1.00 3.12
CA MET A 166 11.12 0.72 4.56
C MET A 166 9.81 0.03 4.89
N ILE A 167 9.90 -1.12 5.58
CA ILE A 167 8.75 -1.83 6.12
C ILE A 167 8.64 -1.49 7.61
N GLY A 168 7.54 -0.86 8.02
CA GLY A 168 7.27 -0.49 9.39
C GLY A 168 6.68 -1.63 10.22
N LYS A 169 6.62 -1.42 11.53
CA LYS A 169 5.87 -2.30 12.46
C LYS A 169 4.38 -2.19 12.17
N PRO A 170 3.61 -3.27 12.37
CA PRO A 170 2.17 -3.23 12.24
C PRO A 170 1.54 -2.10 13.06
N PHE A 171 0.52 -1.49 12.50
CA PHE A 171 -0.26 -0.42 13.09
C PHE A 171 -1.69 -0.93 13.29
N ASN A 172 -2.08 -1.14 14.54
CA ASN A 172 -3.43 -1.57 14.89
C ASN A 172 -4.30 -0.32 15.15
N ALA A 173 -5.18 0.02 14.21
CA ALA A 173 -6.02 1.20 14.33
C ALA A 173 -6.93 1.18 15.56
N ARG A 174 -7.35 0.01 16.03
CA ARG A 174 -8.24 -0.14 17.20
C ARG A 174 -7.60 0.29 18.51
N GLU A 175 -6.27 0.18 18.63
CA GLU A 175 -5.54 0.60 19.83
C GLU A 175 -5.54 2.12 20.03
N TYR A 176 -5.90 2.86 18.99
CA TYR A 176 -5.95 4.31 19.00
C TYR A 176 -7.39 4.88 19.08
N VAL A 177 -8.40 4.04 19.21
CA VAL A 177 -9.78 4.51 19.38
C VAL A 177 -9.93 5.12 20.78
N ASP A 178 -10.54 6.29 20.81
CA ASP A 178 -10.87 7.02 22.03
C ASP A 178 -12.40 7.08 22.18
N ASP A 179 -12.92 6.41 23.20
CA ASP A 179 -14.35 6.28 23.42
C ASP A 179 -15.05 7.62 23.77
N SER A 180 -14.28 8.67 24.10
CA SER A 180 -14.78 10.01 24.34
C SER A 180 -15.07 10.80 23.07
N LEU A 181 -14.54 10.35 21.91
CA LEU A 181 -14.68 11.00 20.63
C LEU A 181 -15.71 10.29 19.74
N SER A 182 -16.33 11.06 18.84
CA SER A 182 -17.18 10.48 17.79
C SER A 182 -16.37 9.57 16.86
N GLU A 183 -17.06 8.66 16.14
CA GLU A 183 -16.43 7.81 15.14
C GLU A 183 -15.66 8.63 14.09
N LYS A 184 -16.25 9.73 13.61
CA LYS A 184 -15.61 10.62 12.64
C LYS A 184 -14.32 11.23 13.17
N GLU A 185 -14.33 11.76 14.38
CA GLU A 185 -13.15 12.36 15.01
C GLU A 185 -12.05 11.32 15.25
N ASN A 186 -12.41 10.13 15.69
CA ASN A 186 -11.48 9.00 15.82
C ASN A 186 -10.81 8.67 14.50
N VAL A 187 -11.59 8.49 13.43
CA VAL A 187 -11.08 8.14 12.10
C VAL A 187 -10.15 9.22 11.56
N GLU A 188 -10.51 10.49 11.68
CA GLU A 188 -9.67 11.62 11.25
C GLU A 188 -8.36 11.67 12.04
N ARG A 189 -8.42 11.51 13.36
CA ARG A 189 -7.26 11.50 14.25
C ARG A 189 -6.32 10.34 13.93
N ILE A 190 -6.85 9.12 13.82
CA ILE A 190 -6.07 7.92 13.54
C ILE A 190 -5.46 8.00 12.12
N THR A 191 -6.16 8.64 11.17
CA THR A 191 -5.62 8.88 9.82
C THR A 191 -4.37 9.78 9.88
N LYS A 192 -4.38 10.83 10.69
CA LYS A 192 -3.20 11.70 10.92
C LYS A 192 -2.06 10.92 11.55
N LEU A 193 -2.33 10.09 12.57
CA LEU A 193 -1.32 9.23 13.21
C LEU A 193 -0.68 8.27 12.20
N LEU A 194 -1.47 7.66 11.32
CA LEU A 194 -0.93 6.78 10.27
C LEU A 194 -0.03 7.56 9.29
N ARG A 195 -0.43 8.78 8.90
CA ARG A 195 0.39 9.64 8.03
C ARG A 195 1.73 10.00 8.70
N GLU A 196 1.70 10.41 9.97
CA GLU A 196 2.90 10.68 10.76
C GLU A 196 3.80 9.46 10.86
N ARG A 197 3.21 8.28 11.08
CA ARG A 197 3.91 7.01 11.15
C ARG A 197 4.66 6.70 9.86
N ILE A 198 4.01 6.87 8.70
CA ILE A 198 4.64 6.65 7.39
C ILE A 198 5.71 7.72 7.11
N THR A 199 5.48 8.97 7.52
CA THR A 199 6.49 10.03 7.41
C THR A 199 7.75 9.73 8.24
N GLN A 200 7.58 9.21 9.46
CA GLN A 200 8.69 8.79 10.31
C GLN A 200 9.52 7.65 9.68
N LEU A 201 8.85 6.70 9.00
CA LEU A 201 9.55 5.65 8.25
C LEU A 201 10.42 6.24 7.13
N GLY A 202 9.96 7.32 6.49
CA GLY A 202 10.74 8.05 5.50
C GLY A 202 12.03 8.65 6.10
N LYS A 203 11.91 9.33 7.23
CA LYS A 203 13.07 9.89 7.95
C LYS A 203 14.08 8.80 8.33
N LYS A 204 13.61 7.68 8.91
CA LYS A 204 14.47 6.52 9.21
C LYS A 204 15.13 5.95 7.96
N LEU A 205 14.42 5.88 6.83
CA LEU A 205 14.98 5.39 5.58
C LEU A 205 16.12 6.29 5.06
N ASP A 206 16.02 7.60 5.30
CA ASP A 206 17.05 8.56 4.88
C ASP A 206 18.33 8.48 5.73
N GLU A 207 18.21 8.00 6.98
CA GLU A 207 19.35 7.72 7.86
C GLU A 207 20.10 6.43 7.45
N GLU A 208 19.42 5.50 6.77
CA GLU A 208 19.99 4.26 6.25
C GLU A 208 20.82 4.50 4.96
N LYS A 209 22.13 4.74 5.11
CA LYS A 209 23.07 4.98 4.01
C LYS A 209 23.63 3.72 3.37
#